data_fce46f7a33deecde38d7132f0db2065f
#
_entry.id   fce46f7a33deecde38d7132f0db2065f
#
_cell.length_a   1.000
_cell.length_b   1.000
_cell.length_c   1.000
_cell.angle_alpha   90.00
_cell.angle_beta   90.00
_cell.angle_gamma   90.00
#
_symmetry.space_group_name_H-M   'P 1'
#
loop_
_entity.id
_entity.type
_entity.pdbx_description
1 polymer ?
#
loop_
_entity_poly.entity_id
_entity_poly.type
_entity_poly.pdbx_seq_one_letter_code
_entity_poly.pdbx_strand_id
1 'polypeptide(L)'
;MLGATITAGTLSSAGTVTNLLDGTITSVLGATITAGTLSSVTSISQRSFIELATTGITTADAFTPLPANTTSVLGTYSYFIVNTGANPVNTQVEISADGTNYFVDTTGDNPLPAGSVDVIVPSRFLKYTRLAYQSATPGAASTINVIFDAQGT
;
A
#
# COMPACT_ATOMS: atom_id res chain seq x y z
N MET A 1 30.83 -37.40 16.28
CA MET A 1 29.89 -36.80 17.23
C MET A 1 28.73 -37.75 17.48
N LEU A 2 28.48 -38.06 18.71
CA LEU A 2 27.34 -38.88 19.10
C LEU A 2 26.07 -37.97 19.12
N GLY A 3 25.06 -38.34 18.36
CA GLY A 3 23.78 -37.66 18.42
C GLY A 3 23.09 -37.89 19.78
N ALA A 4 22.43 -36.87 20.29
CA ALA A 4 21.56 -36.99 21.45
C ALA A 4 20.14 -37.39 20.98
N THR A 5 19.59 -38.45 21.58
CA THR A 5 18.19 -38.84 21.38
C THR A 5 17.38 -38.38 22.58
N ILE A 6 16.40 -37.56 22.36
CA ILE A 6 15.44 -37.14 23.38
C ILE A 6 14.15 -37.92 23.16
N THR A 7 13.88 -38.88 24.04
CA THR A 7 12.72 -39.76 23.94
C THR A 7 11.47 -39.15 24.60
N ALA A 8 11.69 -38.30 25.60
CA ALA A 8 10.64 -37.50 26.24
C ALA A 8 11.26 -36.33 26.96
N GLY A 9 10.61 -35.21 27.02
CA GLY A 9 11.07 -34.02 27.72
C GLY A 9 11.10 -32.76 26.86
N THR A 10 11.62 -31.69 27.44
CA THR A 10 11.73 -30.39 26.79
C THR A 10 13.20 -30.13 26.45
N LEU A 11 13.46 -29.78 25.19
CA LEU A 11 14.73 -29.26 24.76
C LEU A 11 14.70 -27.73 24.91
N SER A 12 15.48 -27.17 25.82
CA SER A 12 15.48 -25.74 26.11
C SER A 12 16.24 -24.90 25.07
N SER A 13 17.18 -25.51 24.34
CA SER A 13 17.83 -24.86 23.21
C SER A 13 18.40 -25.88 22.23
N ALA A 14 18.31 -25.57 20.94
CA ALA A 14 18.96 -26.29 19.87
C ALA A 14 19.65 -25.30 18.94
N GLY A 15 20.95 -25.49 18.68
CA GLY A 15 21.67 -24.62 17.74
C GLY A 15 21.28 -24.89 16.29
N THR A 16 21.09 -26.15 15.92
CA THR A 16 20.67 -26.56 14.58
C THR A 16 19.84 -27.83 14.65
N VAL A 17 18.70 -27.84 14.03
CA VAL A 17 17.89 -29.03 13.76
C VAL A 17 18.09 -29.41 12.31
N THR A 18 18.84 -30.47 12.05
CA THR A 18 19.16 -30.86 10.65
C THR A 18 18.05 -31.65 10.01
N ASN A 19 17.24 -32.36 10.79
CA ASN A 19 16.13 -33.14 10.27
C ASN A 19 15.04 -33.32 11.33
N LEU A 20 13.81 -32.96 10.98
CA LEU A 20 12.63 -33.23 11.80
C LEU A 20 11.73 -34.17 10.98
N LEU A 21 11.78 -35.46 11.28
CA LEU A 21 10.94 -36.47 10.66
C LEU A 21 9.68 -36.67 11.51
N ASP A 22 8.53 -36.60 10.91
CA ASP A 22 7.22 -36.85 11.53
C ASP A 22 6.95 -36.03 12.79
N GLY A 23 7.57 -34.85 12.91
CA GLY A 23 7.42 -33.95 14.04
C GLY A 23 6.47 -32.79 13.75
N THR A 24 5.76 -32.35 14.80
CA THR A 24 4.93 -31.15 14.76
C THR A 24 5.58 -30.04 15.54
N ILE A 25 5.77 -28.87 14.93
CA ILE A 25 6.20 -27.65 15.60
C ILE A 25 4.94 -26.84 15.89
N THR A 26 4.59 -26.75 17.18
CA THR A 26 3.35 -26.05 17.62
C THR A 26 3.51 -24.53 17.66
N SER A 27 4.72 -24.01 17.84
CA SER A 27 4.96 -22.59 17.73
C SER A 27 6.39 -22.27 17.33
N VAL A 28 6.59 -21.28 16.47
CA VAL A 28 7.90 -20.74 16.10
C VAL A 28 7.83 -19.22 16.19
N LEU A 29 8.70 -18.64 17.02
CA LEU A 29 8.88 -17.20 17.10
C LEU A 29 9.95 -16.79 16.07
N GLY A 30 9.50 -16.42 14.89
CA GLY A 30 10.36 -16.00 13.78
C GLY A 30 11.01 -17.18 13.06
N ALA A 31 10.51 -17.52 11.87
CA ALA A 31 11.12 -18.50 11.00
C ALA A 31 11.46 -17.85 9.66
N THR A 32 12.69 -18.07 9.20
CA THR A 32 13.11 -17.72 7.85
C THR A 32 13.38 -19.00 7.08
N ILE A 33 12.67 -19.21 5.98
CA ILE A 33 12.91 -20.32 5.07
C ILE A 33 13.76 -19.80 3.92
N THR A 34 15.05 -20.16 3.95
CA THR A 34 16.03 -19.70 2.95
C THR A 34 16.10 -20.63 1.74
N ALA A 35 15.72 -21.88 1.92
CA ALA A 35 15.64 -22.86 0.84
C ALA A 35 14.64 -23.95 1.21
N GLY A 36 13.92 -24.47 0.24
CA GLY A 36 12.95 -25.53 0.45
C GLY A 36 11.58 -25.21 -0.11
N THR A 37 10.67 -26.17 0.00
CA THR A 37 9.29 -26.05 -0.48
C THR A 37 8.32 -26.15 0.69
N LEU A 38 7.41 -25.17 0.79
CA LEU A 38 6.25 -25.26 1.65
C LEU A 38 5.14 -25.96 0.87
N SER A 39 4.73 -27.14 1.28
CA SER A 39 3.66 -27.90 0.62
C SER A 39 2.26 -27.31 0.87
N SER A 40 2.07 -26.64 2.00
CA SER A 40 0.84 -25.88 2.25
C SER A 40 1.04 -24.79 3.29
N VAL A 41 0.36 -23.65 3.11
CA VAL A 41 0.25 -22.59 4.11
C VAL A 41 -1.24 -22.37 4.37
N THR A 42 -1.69 -22.70 5.57
CA THR A 42 -3.12 -22.66 5.93
C THR A 42 -3.60 -21.27 6.30
N SER A 43 -2.72 -20.39 6.76
CA SER A 43 -3.05 -18.99 6.99
C SER A 43 -1.83 -18.08 6.90
N ILE A 44 -1.98 -16.96 6.23
CA ILE A 44 -1.09 -15.81 6.30
C ILE A 44 -1.85 -14.74 7.07
N SER A 45 -1.47 -14.48 8.32
CA SER A 45 -2.28 -13.66 9.23
C SER A 45 -1.98 -12.16 9.18
N GLN A 46 -1.06 -11.70 8.35
CA GLN A 46 -0.78 -10.26 8.23
C GLN A 46 -0.83 -9.79 6.79
N ARG A 47 -1.87 -9.01 6.49
CA ARG A 47 -1.85 -8.11 5.34
C ARG A 47 -1.13 -6.84 5.74
N SER A 48 -0.16 -6.41 4.94
CA SER A 48 0.50 -5.12 5.16
C SER A 48 -0.48 -3.99 4.84
N PHE A 49 -0.60 -3.03 5.76
CA PHE A 49 -1.27 -1.77 5.51
C PHE A 49 -0.23 -0.69 5.25
N ILE A 50 -0.45 0.11 4.21
CA ILE A 50 0.41 1.21 3.82
C ILE A 50 -0.42 2.49 3.88
N GLU A 51 0.06 3.48 4.60
CA GLU A 51 -0.48 4.82 4.62
C GLU A 51 0.62 5.81 4.24
N LEU A 52 0.38 6.60 3.20
CA LEU A 52 1.29 7.66 2.77
C LEU A 52 0.52 8.98 2.76
N ALA A 53 0.83 9.84 3.71
CA ALA A 53 0.22 11.16 3.83
C ALA A 53 1.11 12.24 3.20
N THR A 54 0.54 13.07 2.35
CA THR A 54 1.15 14.29 1.82
C THR A 54 0.25 15.47 2.18
N THR A 55 0.74 16.37 2.99
CA THR A 55 -0.05 17.47 3.56
C THR A 55 0.45 18.84 3.09
N GLY A 56 -0.43 19.83 3.13
CA GLY A 56 -0.07 21.21 2.81
C GLY A 56 0.26 21.45 1.34
N ILE A 57 -0.35 20.69 0.43
CA ILE A 57 -0.10 20.78 -1.00
C ILE A 57 -0.85 22.01 -1.54
N THR A 58 -0.12 22.96 -2.13
CA THR A 58 -0.73 24.10 -2.82
C THR A 58 -1.07 23.71 -4.25
N THR A 59 -2.31 23.96 -4.67
CA THR A 59 -2.75 23.69 -6.03
C THR A 59 -2.25 24.74 -7.02
N ALA A 60 -2.09 24.33 -8.27
CA ALA A 60 -1.71 25.19 -9.41
C ALA A 60 -2.80 25.17 -10.48
N ASP A 61 -2.67 26.03 -11.51
CA ASP A 61 -3.67 26.16 -12.55
C ASP A 61 -3.70 24.98 -13.55
N ALA A 62 -2.67 24.15 -13.54
CA ALA A 62 -2.61 22.94 -14.34
C ALA A 62 -2.57 21.70 -13.43
N PHE A 63 -3.06 20.57 -13.95
CA PHE A 63 -2.93 19.30 -13.23
C PHE A 63 -1.47 18.98 -12.91
N THR A 64 -1.21 18.85 -11.64
CA THR A 64 0.12 18.51 -11.10
C THR A 64 0.02 17.16 -10.40
N PRO A 65 0.81 16.16 -10.80
CA PRO A 65 0.76 14.85 -10.17
C PRO A 65 1.63 14.79 -8.90
N LEU A 66 1.17 14.04 -7.92
CA LEU A 66 2.01 13.53 -6.83
C LEU A 66 2.97 12.45 -7.36
N PRO A 67 4.02 12.11 -6.61
CA PRO A 67 4.85 10.95 -6.91
C PRO A 67 4.00 9.68 -7.08
N ALA A 68 4.35 8.87 -8.06
CA ALA A 68 3.62 7.64 -8.33
C ALA A 68 3.95 6.55 -7.30
N ASN A 69 2.93 5.78 -6.92
CA ASN A 69 3.05 4.58 -6.11
C ASN A 69 3.02 3.34 -6.98
N THR A 70 3.81 2.32 -6.65
CA THR A 70 3.70 1.01 -7.29
C THR A 70 2.61 0.19 -6.61
N THR A 71 1.80 -0.49 -7.42
CA THR A 71 0.68 -1.32 -6.96
C THR A 71 0.99 -2.81 -7.02
N SER A 72 2.23 -3.19 -7.33
CA SER A 72 2.62 -4.57 -7.64
C SER A 72 2.37 -5.58 -6.51
N VAL A 73 2.29 -5.11 -5.27
CA VAL A 73 2.02 -5.96 -4.09
C VAL A 73 0.77 -5.51 -3.33
N LEU A 74 -0.09 -4.70 -3.96
CA LEU A 74 -1.29 -4.15 -3.35
C LEU A 74 -2.54 -4.85 -3.90
N GLY A 75 -3.45 -5.24 -2.99
CA GLY A 75 -4.73 -5.84 -3.36
C GLY A 75 -5.84 -4.80 -3.50
N THR A 76 -5.81 -3.76 -2.68
CA THR A 76 -6.76 -2.64 -2.73
C THR A 76 -6.06 -1.36 -2.29
N TYR A 77 -6.48 -0.24 -2.84
CA TYR A 77 -5.94 1.07 -2.49
C TYR A 77 -6.92 2.18 -2.86
N SER A 78 -6.79 3.30 -2.17
CA SER A 78 -7.62 4.50 -2.37
C SER A 78 -6.82 5.76 -2.05
N TYR A 79 -7.33 6.88 -2.56
CA TYR A 79 -6.86 8.21 -2.21
C TYR A 79 -7.93 8.94 -1.43
N PHE A 80 -7.62 9.40 -0.24
CA PHE A 80 -8.46 10.28 0.58
C PHE A 80 -7.92 11.69 0.45
N ILE A 81 -8.78 12.62 0.04
CA ILE A 81 -8.42 14.01 -0.23
C ILE A 81 -9.21 14.92 0.72
N VAL A 82 -8.52 15.86 1.34
CA VAL A 82 -9.13 16.90 2.17
C VAL A 82 -8.76 18.26 1.57
N ASN A 83 -9.75 19.03 1.16
CA ASN A 83 -9.53 20.42 0.75
C ASN A 83 -9.52 21.31 1.99
N THR A 84 -8.33 21.63 2.50
CA THR A 84 -8.15 22.48 3.69
C THR A 84 -8.04 23.96 3.34
N GLY A 85 -7.99 24.31 2.07
CA GLY A 85 -7.90 25.70 1.60
C GLY A 85 -9.26 26.35 1.40
N ALA A 86 -9.23 27.56 0.86
CA ALA A 86 -10.41 28.41 0.70
C ALA A 86 -11.11 28.30 -0.65
N ASN A 87 -10.48 27.67 -1.64
CA ASN A 87 -10.99 27.59 -3.00
C ASN A 87 -11.25 26.13 -3.41
N PRO A 88 -12.17 25.89 -4.36
CA PRO A 88 -12.44 24.55 -4.87
C PRO A 88 -11.26 24.01 -5.68
N VAL A 89 -11.13 22.68 -5.67
CA VAL A 89 -10.06 21.96 -6.39
C VAL A 89 -10.63 20.85 -7.26
N ASN A 90 -9.89 20.50 -8.32
CA ASN A 90 -10.17 19.31 -9.12
C ASN A 90 -9.10 18.27 -8.85
N THR A 91 -9.50 17.02 -8.79
CA THR A 91 -8.61 15.86 -8.55
C THR A 91 -8.91 14.74 -9.54
N GLN A 92 -7.89 13.98 -9.87
CA GLN A 92 -8.02 12.78 -10.69
C GLN A 92 -6.96 11.75 -10.31
N VAL A 93 -7.28 10.50 -10.49
CA VAL A 93 -6.31 9.41 -10.37
C VAL A 93 -5.84 9.00 -11.75
N GLU A 94 -4.53 8.93 -11.90
CA GLU A 94 -3.86 8.50 -13.10
C GLU A 94 -3.14 7.16 -12.86
N ILE A 95 -3.18 6.29 -13.84
CA ILE A 95 -2.55 4.98 -13.82
C ILE A 95 -1.60 4.81 -14.99
N SER A 96 -0.58 3.96 -14.82
CA SER A 96 0.42 3.69 -15.85
C SER A 96 0.96 2.26 -15.75
N ALA A 97 1.24 1.65 -16.90
CA ALA A 97 1.91 0.35 -16.97
C ALA A 97 3.44 0.48 -16.91
N ASP A 98 4.00 1.57 -17.43
CA ASP A 98 5.44 1.77 -17.64
C ASP A 98 6.06 2.86 -16.75
N GLY A 99 5.22 3.61 -16.01
CA GLY A 99 5.66 4.74 -15.18
C GLY A 99 5.97 6.03 -15.94
N THR A 100 5.73 6.04 -17.25
CA THR A 100 5.99 7.19 -18.14
C THR A 100 4.70 7.69 -18.79
N ASN A 101 3.93 6.78 -19.35
CA ASN A 101 2.66 7.09 -20.01
C ASN A 101 1.51 6.86 -19.02
N TYR A 102 0.83 7.95 -18.69
CA TYR A 102 -0.26 7.94 -17.71
C TYR A 102 -1.61 8.13 -18.38
N PHE A 103 -2.58 7.38 -17.91
CA PHE A 103 -3.98 7.43 -18.32
C PHE A 103 -4.84 7.89 -17.13
N VAL A 104 -5.72 8.87 -17.36
CA VAL A 104 -6.70 9.30 -16.35
C VAL A 104 -7.76 8.21 -16.20
N ASP A 105 -7.77 7.56 -15.05
CA ASP A 105 -8.67 6.44 -14.79
C ASP A 105 -9.98 6.89 -14.15
N THR A 106 -9.89 7.70 -13.09
CA THR A 106 -11.05 8.13 -12.31
C THR A 106 -10.86 9.58 -11.88
N THR A 107 -11.90 10.39 -12.00
CA THR A 107 -11.94 11.75 -11.45
C THR A 107 -12.60 11.75 -10.08
N GLY A 108 -12.18 12.67 -9.21
CA GLY A 108 -12.89 12.95 -7.96
C GLY A 108 -14.23 13.68 -8.17
N ASP A 109 -14.85 14.01 -7.07
CA ASP A 109 -16.04 14.88 -7.02
C ASP A 109 -15.63 16.33 -7.36
N ASN A 110 -15.50 16.60 -8.65
CA ASN A 110 -14.97 17.87 -9.14
C ASN A 110 -16.07 18.88 -9.48
N PRO A 111 -15.96 20.11 -9.02
CA PRO A 111 -14.96 20.65 -8.11
C PRO A 111 -15.22 20.28 -6.65
N LEU A 112 -14.20 19.84 -5.93
CA LEU A 112 -14.26 19.58 -4.49
C LEU A 112 -14.25 20.91 -3.72
N PRO A 113 -15.33 21.29 -3.01
CA PRO A 113 -15.43 22.57 -2.32
C PRO A 113 -14.40 22.72 -1.19
N ALA A 114 -14.17 23.98 -0.78
CA ALA A 114 -13.38 24.29 0.42
C ALA A 114 -13.94 23.58 1.66
N GLY A 115 -13.08 22.99 2.47
CA GLY A 115 -13.45 22.27 3.69
C GLY A 115 -14.09 20.90 3.47
N SER A 116 -14.19 20.42 2.23
CA SER A 116 -14.79 19.13 1.89
C SER A 116 -13.74 18.03 1.75
N VAL A 117 -14.21 16.79 1.77
CA VAL A 117 -13.41 15.58 1.59
C VAL A 117 -13.92 14.75 0.43
N ASP A 118 -13.03 13.97 -0.18
CA ASP A 118 -13.35 13.04 -1.25
C ASP A 118 -12.54 11.76 -1.11
N VAL A 119 -13.05 10.66 -1.64
CA VAL A 119 -12.36 9.37 -1.72
C VAL A 119 -12.40 8.86 -3.15
N ILE A 120 -11.23 8.65 -3.73
CA ILE A 120 -11.13 8.11 -5.09
C ILE A 120 -10.54 6.70 -5.05
N VAL A 121 -11.30 5.74 -5.57
CA VAL A 121 -10.83 4.37 -5.80
C VAL A 121 -10.63 4.20 -7.30
N PRO A 122 -9.40 3.84 -7.76
CA PRO A 122 -9.18 3.57 -9.18
C PRO A 122 -10.06 2.44 -9.71
N SER A 123 -10.60 2.64 -10.90
CA SER A 123 -11.49 1.67 -11.55
C SER A 123 -10.74 0.55 -12.25
N ARG A 124 -9.50 0.80 -12.64
CA ARG A 124 -8.64 -0.15 -13.37
C ARG A 124 -7.32 -0.33 -12.64
N PHE A 125 -6.72 -1.48 -12.83
CA PHE A 125 -5.42 -1.83 -12.27
C PHE A 125 -4.31 -1.73 -13.33
N LEU A 126 -3.28 -0.94 -13.03
CA LEU A 126 -1.98 -0.95 -13.72
C LEU A 126 -0.87 -0.86 -12.66
N LYS A 127 0.37 -1.07 -13.07
CA LYS A 127 1.53 -1.16 -12.16
C LYS A 127 1.78 0.10 -11.33
N TYR A 128 1.45 1.28 -11.86
CA TYR A 128 1.66 2.56 -11.18
C TYR A 128 0.35 3.32 -11.07
N THR A 129 0.17 4.02 -9.94
CA THR A 129 -0.95 4.92 -9.68
C THR A 129 -0.43 6.22 -9.06
N ARG A 130 -1.08 7.34 -9.37
CA ARG A 130 -0.81 8.63 -8.75
C ARG A 130 -2.06 9.49 -8.72
N LEU A 131 -2.13 10.40 -7.76
CA LEU A 131 -3.13 11.46 -7.75
C LEU A 131 -2.57 12.68 -8.48
N ALA A 132 -3.37 13.31 -9.31
CA ALA A 132 -3.12 14.63 -9.87
C ALA A 132 -4.20 15.62 -9.40
N TYR A 133 -3.82 16.86 -9.22
CA TYR A 133 -4.66 17.90 -8.66
C TYR A 133 -4.43 19.23 -9.36
N GLN A 134 -5.45 20.10 -9.38
CA GLN A 134 -5.37 21.48 -9.86
C GLN A 134 -6.36 22.38 -9.15
N SER A 135 -6.17 23.69 -9.23
CA SER A 135 -7.16 24.68 -8.87
C SER A 135 -8.38 24.55 -9.79
N ALA A 136 -9.59 24.56 -9.25
CA ALA A 136 -10.80 24.49 -10.10
C ALA A 136 -10.98 25.77 -10.94
N THR A 137 -10.49 26.89 -10.43
CA THR A 137 -10.49 28.18 -11.14
C THR A 137 -9.06 28.69 -11.25
N PRO A 138 -8.58 29.05 -12.45
CA PRO A 138 -7.26 29.63 -12.63
C PRO A 138 -7.01 30.85 -11.75
N GLY A 139 -5.86 30.92 -11.11
CA GLY A 139 -5.48 31.99 -10.18
C GLY A 139 -6.07 31.85 -8.77
N ALA A 140 -6.94 30.85 -8.53
CA ALA A 140 -7.57 30.62 -7.23
C ALA A 140 -6.96 29.35 -6.58
N ALA A 141 -5.71 29.42 -6.17
CA ALA A 141 -5.03 28.32 -5.50
C ALA A 141 -5.72 27.93 -4.18
N SER A 142 -5.67 26.65 -3.87
CA SER A 142 -6.15 26.09 -2.61
C SER A 142 -5.07 25.22 -1.99
N THR A 143 -5.33 24.69 -0.80
CA THR A 143 -4.44 23.76 -0.09
C THR A 143 -5.17 22.45 0.12
N ILE A 144 -4.52 21.34 -0.20
CA ILE A 144 -5.08 20.02 0.02
C ILE A 144 -4.13 19.13 0.83
N ASN A 145 -4.72 18.17 1.51
CA ASN A 145 -4.02 17.03 2.08
C ASN A 145 -4.48 15.77 1.36
N VAL A 146 -3.56 14.87 1.09
CA VAL A 146 -3.83 13.61 0.40
C VAL A 146 -3.25 12.47 1.22
N ILE A 147 -4.07 11.46 1.46
CA ILE A 147 -3.66 10.22 2.11
C ILE A 147 -3.89 9.08 1.11
N PHE A 148 -2.83 8.34 0.80
CA PHE A 148 -2.90 7.12 0.03
C PHE A 148 -2.91 5.95 1.00
N ASP A 149 -4.02 5.22 1.03
CA ASP A 149 -4.20 4.02 1.83
C ASP A 149 -4.21 2.79 0.94
N ALA A 150 -3.42 1.79 1.31
CA ALA A 150 -3.34 0.54 0.57
C ALA A 150 -3.21 -0.66 1.49
N GLN A 151 -3.77 -1.78 1.05
CA GLN A 151 -3.64 -3.06 1.73
C GLN A 151 -3.00 -4.08 0.79
N GLY A 152 -1.91 -4.70 1.25
CA GLY A 152 -1.25 -5.79 0.54
C GLY A 152 -2.08 -7.08 0.53
N THR A 153 -1.78 -7.91 -0.40
CA THR A 153 -2.37 -9.26 -0.50
C THR A 153 -1.64 -10.28 0.34
#